data_a61f347e9b534e9dbd48bfa061d25ed3
#
_entry.id   a61f347e9b534e9dbd48bfa061d25ed3
#
_cell.length_a   1.000
_cell.length_b   1.000
_cell.length_c   1.000
_cell.angle_alpha   90.00
_cell.angle_beta   90.00
_cell.angle_gamma   90.00
#
_symmetry.space_group_name_H-M   'P 1'
#
loop_
_entity.id
_entity.type
_entity.pdbx_description
1 polymer ?
#
loop_
_entity_poly.entity_id
_entity_poly.type
_entity_poly.pdbx_seq_one_letter_code
_entity_poly.pdbx_strand_id
1 'polypeptide(L)'
;MLIQEPGIGFKWPVTVERVIAAPAQEVWDAISRPGNLEPCHPFCASNPVQVWPGPDSQDEVHYLSGWIYERHFRAWVEGVGYDLEIGRGGGGKSSVSWRINPIDDHCCALRITVCPRALQNIPVVIRWIPHALRLRPLLRKYLDSVVRGFEWFVIRHQPVPKNAFGTHPWFSARKSPSR
;
A
#
# COMPACT_ATOMS: atom_id res chain seq x y z
N MET A 1 13.95 -16.32 -7.61
CA MET A 1 12.76 -16.22 -8.48
C MET A 1 12.55 -14.73 -8.71
N LEU A 2 12.64 -14.26 -9.97
CA LEU A 2 12.46 -12.84 -10.26
C LEU A 2 10.99 -12.46 -9.95
N ILE A 3 10.79 -11.40 -9.17
CA ILE A 3 9.48 -10.83 -8.97
C ILE A 3 9.04 -10.23 -10.30
N GLN A 4 8.00 -10.78 -10.92
CA GLN A 4 7.47 -10.25 -12.16
C GLN A 4 6.83 -8.88 -11.90
N GLU A 5 7.02 -7.93 -12.82
CA GLU A 5 6.27 -6.68 -12.78
C GLU A 5 4.77 -6.99 -12.77
N PRO A 6 4.00 -6.49 -11.80
CA PRO A 6 2.57 -6.74 -11.74
C PRO A 6 1.88 -6.00 -12.88
N GLY A 7 1.42 -6.72 -13.88
CA GLY A 7 0.75 -6.00 -14.97
C GLY A 7 0.41 -6.78 -16.22
N ILE A 8 0.86 -8.00 -16.39
CA ILE A 8 0.43 -8.82 -17.53
C ILE A 8 -1.03 -9.22 -17.30
N GLY A 9 -1.96 -8.42 -17.83
CA GLY A 9 -3.41 -8.65 -17.71
C GLY A 9 -4.23 -7.55 -17.03
N PHE A 10 -3.61 -6.65 -16.26
CA PHE A 10 -4.30 -5.51 -15.65
C PHE A 10 -4.10 -4.24 -16.49
N LYS A 11 -5.17 -3.73 -17.09
CA LYS A 11 -5.09 -2.65 -18.05
C LYS A 11 -4.74 -1.27 -17.46
N TRP A 12 -4.85 -1.04 -16.14
CA TRP A 12 -4.67 0.30 -15.56
C TRP A 12 -4.09 0.27 -14.13
N PRO A 13 -2.81 -0.05 -13.98
CA PRO A 13 -2.14 0.04 -12.70
C PRO A 13 -2.03 1.50 -12.23
N VAL A 14 -2.04 1.70 -10.92
CA VAL A 14 -1.75 2.98 -10.28
C VAL A 14 -0.45 2.84 -9.51
N THR A 15 0.55 3.61 -9.91
CA THR A 15 1.89 3.58 -9.32
C THR A 15 2.19 4.93 -8.67
N VAL A 16 2.81 4.88 -7.50
CA VAL A 16 3.46 6.00 -6.82
C VAL A 16 4.86 5.57 -6.44
N GLU A 17 5.82 6.45 -6.68
CA GLU A 17 7.21 6.28 -6.30
C GLU A 17 7.69 7.52 -5.55
N ARG A 18 8.53 7.32 -4.54
CA ARG A 18 9.11 8.40 -3.76
C ARG A 18 10.56 8.08 -3.40
N VAL A 19 11.41 9.04 -3.62
CA VAL A 19 12.81 8.99 -3.16
C VAL A 19 12.83 9.26 -1.66
N ILE A 20 13.51 8.38 -0.92
CA ILE A 20 13.70 8.44 0.52
C ILE A 20 15.20 8.62 0.79
N ALA A 21 15.56 9.63 1.56
CA ALA A 21 16.94 9.91 1.94
C ALA A 21 17.39 8.97 3.09
N ALA A 22 17.44 7.68 2.77
CA ALA A 22 17.88 6.60 3.64
C ALA A 22 18.39 5.42 2.81
N PRO A 23 19.31 4.61 3.34
CA PRO A 23 19.77 3.37 2.71
C PRO A 23 18.59 2.43 2.40
N ALA A 24 18.71 1.68 1.31
CA ALA A 24 17.68 0.70 0.91
C ALA A 24 17.37 -0.32 2.02
N GLN A 25 18.37 -0.68 2.82
CA GLN A 25 18.21 -1.62 3.94
C GLN A 25 17.27 -1.06 5.02
N GLU A 26 17.38 0.21 5.38
CA GLU A 26 16.50 0.83 6.39
C GLU A 26 15.04 0.87 5.92
N VAL A 27 14.83 1.12 4.62
CA VAL A 27 13.50 1.07 4.03
C VAL A 27 12.97 -0.36 3.99
N TRP A 28 13.85 -1.34 3.69
CA TRP A 28 13.51 -2.76 3.75
C TRP A 28 13.09 -3.17 5.16
N ASP A 29 13.87 -2.82 6.18
CA ASP A 29 13.57 -3.11 7.58
C ASP A 29 12.21 -2.52 8.01
N ALA A 30 11.87 -1.35 7.49
CA ALA A 30 10.58 -0.74 7.76
C ALA A 30 9.41 -1.47 7.08
N ILE A 31 9.56 -1.89 5.80
CA ILE A 31 8.46 -2.54 5.07
C ILE A 31 8.34 -4.04 5.37
N SER A 32 9.43 -4.70 5.82
CA SER A 32 9.47 -6.14 6.08
C SER A 32 9.17 -6.54 7.52
N ARG A 33 9.05 -5.60 8.44
CA ARG A 33 8.71 -5.90 9.85
C ARG A 33 7.24 -6.32 10.02
N PRO A 34 6.91 -7.23 10.94
CA PRO A 34 5.53 -7.58 11.23
C PRO A 34 4.76 -6.36 11.77
N GLY A 35 3.51 -6.20 11.36
CA GLY A 35 2.68 -5.06 11.76
C GLY A 35 3.16 -3.71 11.21
N ASN A 36 3.90 -3.70 10.12
CA ASN A 36 4.57 -2.53 9.53
C ASN A 36 3.64 -1.35 9.23
N LEU A 37 2.38 -1.63 8.96
CA LEU A 37 1.42 -0.57 8.62
C LEU A 37 0.97 0.24 9.83
N GLU A 38 1.02 -0.32 11.03
CA GLU A 38 0.56 0.41 12.22
C GLU A 38 1.38 1.67 12.50
N PRO A 39 2.74 1.63 12.53
CA PRO A 39 3.56 2.83 12.69
C PRO A 39 3.75 3.64 11.41
N CYS A 40 3.65 3.04 10.23
CA CYS A 40 4.04 3.70 8.98
C CYS A 40 2.87 4.21 8.14
N HIS A 41 1.63 3.73 8.37
CA HIS A 41 0.51 4.03 7.49
C HIS A 41 -0.48 5.02 8.13
N PRO A 42 -0.67 6.23 7.55
CA PRO A 42 -1.45 7.30 8.17
C PRO A 42 -2.95 7.01 8.33
N PHE A 43 -3.47 5.99 7.65
CA PHE A 43 -4.89 5.59 7.73
C PHE A 43 -5.09 4.24 8.43
N CYS A 44 -4.03 3.59 8.91
CA CYS A 44 -4.11 2.33 9.63
C CYS A 44 -4.40 2.57 11.11
N ALA A 45 -5.39 1.89 11.65
CA ALA A 45 -5.67 1.86 13.10
C ALA A 45 -4.85 0.77 13.78
N SER A 46 -4.83 -0.44 13.20
CA SER A 46 -4.03 -1.59 13.66
C SER A 46 -3.70 -2.52 12.49
N ASN A 47 -2.65 -3.32 12.65
CA ASN A 47 -2.20 -4.27 11.62
C ASN A 47 -1.85 -5.61 12.28
N PRO A 48 -2.87 -6.40 12.70
CA PRO A 48 -2.65 -7.71 13.30
C PRO A 48 -2.07 -8.68 12.28
N VAL A 49 -1.04 -9.41 12.71
CA VAL A 49 -0.29 -10.36 11.88
C VAL A 49 -0.70 -11.78 12.25
N GLN A 50 -0.95 -12.61 11.25
CA GLN A 50 -1.31 -14.03 11.41
C GLN A 50 -0.13 -14.93 11.08
N VAL A 51 0.56 -14.69 9.95
CA VAL A 51 1.74 -15.44 9.51
C VAL A 51 2.79 -14.46 8.99
N TRP A 52 4.07 -14.63 9.43
CA TRP A 52 5.16 -13.73 9.04
C TRP A 52 6.54 -14.35 9.37
N PRO A 53 7.61 -14.06 8.60
CA PRO A 53 7.70 -13.40 7.31
C PRO A 53 7.64 -14.39 6.14
N GLY A 54 7.62 -13.86 4.91
CA GLY A 54 7.84 -14.65 3.69
C GLY A 54 6.68 -14.61 2.70
N PRO A 55 6.74 -15.44 1.63
CA PRO A 55 5.76 -15.40 0.54
C PRO A 55 4.35 -15.85 0.95
N ASP A 56 4.21 -16.56 2.08
CA ASP A 56 2.92 -17.00 2.61
C ASP A 56 2.42 -16.13 3.77
N SER A 57 3.05 -14.96 3.99
CA SER A 57 2.66 -14.02 5.03
C SER A 57 1.21 -13.59 4.88
N GLN A 58 0.53 -13.45 6.02
CA GLN A 58 -0.86 -13.02 6.09
C GLN A 58 -1.04 -12.06 7.26
N ASP A 59 -1.71 -10.96 6.99
CA ASP A 59 -2.11 -9.99 8.01
C ASP A 59 -3.39 -9.25 7.61
N GLU A 60 -3.88 -8.43 8.51
CA GLU A 60 -5.03 -7.56 8.28
C GLU A 60 -4.64 -6.09 8.41
N VAL A 61 -5.28 -5.26 7.62
CA VAL A 61 -5.23 -3.81 7.76
C VAL A 61 -6.57 -3.31 8.26
N HIS A 62 -6.60 -2.85 9.50
CA HIS A 62 -7.77 -2.18 10.06
C HIS A 62 -7.63 -0.69 9.83
N TYR A 63 -8.47 -0.15 8.95
CA TYR A 63 -8.46 1.27 8.62
C TYR A 63 -9.21 2.13 9.64
N LEU A 64 -8.85 3.40 9.75
CA LEU A 64 -9.55 4.37 10.60
C LEU A 64 -11.05 4.51 10.27
N SER A 65 -11.44 4.18 9.05
CA SER A 65 -12.85 4.16 8.60
C SER A 65 -13.65 2.96 9.11
N GLY A 66 -13.00 2.02 9.80
CA GLY A 66 -13.59 0.75 10.23
C GLY A 66 -13.56 -0.35 9.15
N TRP A 67 -12.98 -0.10 7.98
CA TRP A 67 -12.80 -1.15 6.99
C TRP A 67 -11.66 -2.07 7.39
N ILE A 68 -11.83 -3.38 7.16
CA ILE A 68 -10.80 -4.39 7.38
C ILE A 68 -10.49 -5.02 6.03
N TYR A 69 -9.20 -5.03 5.70
CA TYR A 69 -8.67 -5.65 4.49
C TYR A 69 -7.64 -6.71 4.89
N GLU A 70 -7.76 -7.88 4.27
CA GLU A 70 -6.78 -8.98 4.36
C GLU A 70 -5.67 -8.77 3.34
N ARG A 71 -4.42 -8.99 3.76
CA ARG A 71 -3.26 -9.06 2.87
C ARG A 71 -2.72 -10.49 2.84
N HIS A 72 -2.51 -11.03 1.65
CA HIS A 72 -1.90 -12.33 1.42
C HIS A 72 -0.68 -12.14 0.52
N PHE A 73 0.51 -12.40 1.05
CA PHE A 73 1.75 -12.24 0.30
C PHE A 73 1.93 -13.42 -0.67
N ARG A 74 2.48 -13.15 -1.86
CA ARG A 74 2.63 -14.11 -2.95
C ARG A 74 4.08 -14.26 -3.40
N ALA A 75 4.87 -13.21 -3.24
CA ALA A 75 6.29 -13.22 -3.51
C ALA A 75 7.00 -12.35 -2.48
N TRP A 76 8.22 -12.72 -2.13
CA TRP A 76 9.03 -12.02 -1.16
C TRP A 76 10.49 -12.16 -1.55
N VAL A 77 11.18 -11.04 -1.78
CA VAL A 77 12.60 -10.99 -2.08
C VAL A 77 13.26 -10.01 -1.14
N GLU A 78 14.13 -10.53 -0.30
CA GLU A 78 14.86 -9.79 0.74
C GLU A 78 15.59 -8.59 0.14
N GLY A 79 15.46 -7.42 0.76
CA GLY A 79 16.10 -6.18 0.31
C GLY A 79 15.51 -5.56 -0.96
N VAL A 80 14.60 -6.25 -1.66
CA VAL A 80 14.03 -5.80 -2.95
C VAL A 80 12.56 -5.43 -2.84
N GLY A 81 11.76 -6.28 -2.18
CA GLY A 81 10.31 -6.03 -2.05
C GLY A 81 9.47 -7.30 -2.04
N TYR A 82 8.18 -7.11 -2.19
CA TYR A 82 7.20 -8.20 -2.19
C TYR A 82 5.97 -7.89 -3.04
N ASP A 83 5.25 -8.96 -3.43
CA ASP A 83 3.95 -8.88 -4.09
C ASP A 83 2.90 -9.50 -3.18
N LEU A 84 1.74 -8.90 -3.13
CA LEU A 84 0.62 -9.36 -2.31
C LEU A 84 -0.73 -9.11 -2.99
N GLU A 85 -1.72 -9.82 -2.52
CA GLU A 85 -3.12 -9.56 -2.80
C GLU A 85 -3.76 -8.90 -1.59
N ILE A 86 -4.59 -7.88 -1.82
CA ILE A 86 -5.30 -7.16 -0.77
C ILE A 86 -6.79 -7.02 -1.13
N GLY A 87 -7.64 -7.26 -0.17
CA GLY A 87 -9.09 -7.13 -0.35
C GLY A 87 -9.87 -7.33 0.94
N ARG A 88 -11.17 -7.11 0.87
CA ARG A 88 -12.09 -7.42 1.98
C ARG A 88 -12.43 -8.91 1.95
N GLY A 89 -12.65 -9.50 3.12
CA GLY A 89 -13.06 -10.89 3.24
C GLY A 89 -14.26 -11.23 2.34
N GLY A 90 -14.15 -12.31 1.56
CA GLY A 90 -15.17 -12.75 0.60
C GLY A 90 -15.27 -11.91 -0.69
N GLY A 91 -14.50 -10.82 -0.82
CA GLY A 91 -14.50 -9.94 -1.99
C GLY A 91 -13.38 -10.21 -2.99
N GLY A 92 -13.41 -9.48 -4.10
CA GLY A 92 -12.30 -9.50 -5.09
C GLY A 92 -11.05 -8.85 -4.52
N LYS A 93 -9.88 -9.50 -4.72
CA LYS A 93 -8.58 -9.01 -4.25
C LYS A 93 -7.88 -8.21 -5.35
N SER A 94 -7.26 -7.10 -4.99
CA SER A 94 -6.38 -6.29 -5.84
C SER A 94 -4.94 -6.75 -5.64
N SER A 95 -4.13 -6.79 -6.71
CA SER A 95 -2.72 -7.09 -6.60
C SER A 95 -1.94 -5.81 -6.26
N VAL A 96 -0.97 -5.93 -5.37
CA VAL A 96 -0.09 -4.83 -4.95
C VAL A 96 1.35 -5.29 -4.98
N SER A 97 2.21 -4.43 -5.52
CA SER A 97 3.65 -4.67 -5.61
C SER A 97 4.39 -3.55 -4.87
N TRP A 98 5.35 -3.92 -4.05
CA TRP A 98 6.28 -3.02 -3.35
C TRP A 98 7.68 -3.29 -3.85
N ARG A 99 8.40 -2.24 -4.24
CA ARG A 99 9.78 -2.34 -4.73
C ARG A 99 10.63 -1.25 -4.13
N ILE A 100 11.84 -1.63 -3.74
CA ILE A 100 12.89 -0.71 -3.32
C ILE A 100 13.93 -0.70 -4.44
N ASN A 101 14.22 0.47 -4.96
CA ASN A 101 15.25 0.69 -5.97
C ASN A 101 16.38 1.50 -5.33
N PRO A 102 17.53 0.90 -4.99
CA PRO A 102 18.69 1.64 -4.50
C PRO A 102 19.13 2.69 -5.52
N ILE A 103 19.48 3.89 -5.07
CA ILE A 103 20.03 4.97 -5.90
C ILE A 103 21.50 5.12 -5.57
N ASP A 104 21.82 5.20 -4.27
CA ASP A 104 23.17 5.22 -3.71
C ASP A 104 23.14 4.68 -2.27
N ASP A 105 24.27 4.77 -1.55
CA ASP A 105 24.39 4.26 -0.17
C ASP A 105 23.54 5.00 0.86
N HIS A 106 23.00 6.16 0.52
CA HIS A 106 22.23 7.04 1.42
C HIS A 106 20.82 7.33 0.92
N CYS A 107 20.45 6.75 -0.24
CA CYS A 107 19.20 7.12 -0.90
C CYS A 107 18.62 5.95 -1.69
N CYS A 108 17.32 5.76 -1.61
CA CYS A 108 16.60 4.77 -2.43
C CYS A 108 15.21 5.29 -2.82
N ALA A 109 14.59 4.66 -3.81
CA ALA A 109 13.22 4.93 -4.19
C ALA A 109 12.30 3.80 -3.74
N LEU A 110 11.25 4.12 -2.98
CA LEU A 110 10.17 3.20 -2.66
C LEU A 110 9.03 3.37 -3.66
N ARG A 111 8.71 2.30 -4.37
CA ARG A 111 7.63 2.25 -5.36
C ARG A 111 6.53 1.31 -4.90
N ILE A 112 5.29 1.78 -4.96
CA ILE A 112 4.09 0.95 -4.73
C ILE A 112 3.23 1.01 -5.98
N THR A 113 2.88 -0.17 -6.51
CA THR A 113 1.98 -0.33 -7.66
C THR A 113 0.77 -1.13 -7.24
N VAL A 114 -0.42 -0.61 -7.49
CA VAL A 114 -1.70 -1.29 -7.25
C VAL A 114 -2.39 -1.56 -8.57
N CYS A 115 -2.79 -2.80 -8.79
CA CYS A 115 -3.66 -3.23 -9.88
C CYS A 115 -5.07 -3.44 -9.30
N PRO A 116 -5.94 -2.40 -9.32
CA PRO A 116 -7.21 -2.46 -8.64
C PRO A 116 -8.18 -3.40 -9.34
N ARG A 117 -8.81 -4.29 -8.58
CA ARG A 117 -9.89 -5.14 -9.07
C ARG A 117 -11.27 -4.47 -8.97
N ALA A 118 -11.33 -3.27 -8.42
CA ALA A 118 -12.53 -2.44 -8.44
C ALA A 118 -12.99 -2.19 -9.90
N LEU A 119 -14.28 -2.10 -10.12
CA LEU A 119 -14.88 -1.85 -11.45
C LEU A 119 -14.95 -3.08 -12.39
N GLN A 120 -14.68 -4.29 -11.93
CA GLN A 120 -14.80 -5.50 -12.79
C GLN A 120 -16.22 -5.72 -13.33
N ASN A 121 -17.23 -5.27 -12.59
CA ASN A 121 -18.63 -5.36 -12.98
C ASN A 121 -19.07 -4.32 -14.03
N ILE A 122 -18.16 -3.41 -14.42
CA ILE A 122 -18.41 -2.41 -15.45
C ILE A 122 -17.87 -2.92 -16.78
N PRO A 123 -18.64 -2.83 -17.89
CA PRO A 123 -18.15 -3.21 -19.21
C PRO A 123 -16.81 -2.57 -19.55
N VAL A 124 -15.88 -3.35 -20.15
CA VAL A 124 -14.49 -2.92 -20.42
C VAL A 124 -14.45 -1.62 -21.23
N VAL A 125 -15.40 -1.45 -22.15
CA VAL A 125 -15.46 -0.31 -23.09
C VAL A 125 -15.65 1.04 -22.39
N ILE A 126 -16.36 1.07 -21.26
CA ILE A 126 -16.66 2.30 -20.52
C ILE A 126 -15.95 2.38 -19.15
N ARG A 127 -15.31 1.30 -18.71
CA ARG A 127 -14.64 1.19 -17.42
C ARG A 127 -13.53 2.22 -17.22
N TRP A 128 -12.89 2.65 -18.29
CA TRP A 128 -11.79 3.62 -18.25
C TRP A 128 -12.23 4.99 -17.71
N ILE A 129 -13.50 5.39 -17.93
CA ILE A 129 -14.03 6.69 -17.49
C ILE A 129 -14.03 6.82 -15.95
N PRO A 130 -14.75 5.97 -15.18
CA PRO A 130 -14.73 6.05 -13.72
C PRO A 130 -13.36 5.72 -13.14
N HIS A 131 -12.55 4.88 -13.82
CA HIS A 131 -11.17 4.63 -13.44
C HIS A 131 -10.31 5.90 -13.53
N ALA A 132 -10.31 6.58 -14.67
CA ALA A 132 -9.49 7.76 -14.89
C ALA A 132 -9.93 8.96 -14.03
N LEU A 133 -11.23 9.19 -13.93
CA LEU A 133 -11.78 10.40 -13.29
C LEU A 133 -11.88 10.29 -11.76
N ARG A 134 -12.07 9.09 -11.22
CA ARG A 134 -12.33 8.93 -9.79
C ARG A 134 -11.41 7.93 -9.08
N LEU A 135 -11.27 6.72 -9.60
CA LEU A 135 -10.51 5.68 -8.92
C LEU A 135 -9.01 6.00 -8.88
N ARG A 136 -8.42 6.33 -10.03
CA ARG A 136 -6.99 6.62 -10.17
C ARG A 136 -6.53 7.81 -9.30
N PRO A 137 -7.17 8.99 -9.32
CA PRO A 137 -6.74 10.11 -8.48
C PRO A 137 -6.89 9.81 -6.98
N LEU A 138 -7.95 9.12 -6.56
CA LEU A 138 -8.13 8.73 -5.16
C LEU A 138 -7.09 7.69 -4.72
N LEU A 139 -6.84 6.65 -5.54
CA LEU A 139 -5.78 5.69 -5.24
C LEU A 139 -4.40 6.33 -5.22
N ARG A 140 -4.12 7.24 -6.15
CA ARG A 140 -2.83 7.95 -6.19
C ARG A 140 -2.62 8.78 -4.92
N LYS A 141 -3.64 9.53 -4.49
CA LYS A 141 -3.61 10.28 -3.22
C LYS A 141 -3.39 9.37 -2.02
N TYR A 142 -4.07 8.22 -2.00
CA TYR A 142 -3.89 7.20 -0.97
C TYR A 142 -2.47 6.67 -0.92
N LEU A 143 -1.94 6.20 -2.06
CA LEU A 143 -0.61 5.63 -2.16
C LEU A 143 0.48 6.66 -1.84
N ASP A 144 0.34 7.92 -2.30
CA ASP A 144 1.27 9.00 -1.95
C ASP A 144 1.32 9.20 -0.42
N SER A 145 0.16 9.19 0.24
CA SER A 145 0.11 9.30 1.70
C SER A 145 0.78 8.11 2.41
N VAL A 146 0.63 6.90 1.85
CA VAL A 146 1.27 5.69 2.39
C VAL A 146 2.80 5.78 2.27
N VAL A 147 3.32 6.10 1.08
CA VAL A 147 4.76 6.19 0.86
C VAL A 147 5.39 7.29 1.72
N ARG A 148 4.71 8.45 1.85
CA ARG A 148 5.11 9.52 2.78
C ARG A 148 5.12 9.08 4.24
N GLY A 149 4.22 8.18 4.62
CA GLY A 149 4.20 7.62 5.97
C GLY A 149 5.41 6.73 6.26
N PHE A 150 5.82 5.91 5.29
CA PHE A 150 7.06 5.13 5.39
C PHE A 150 8.31 6.03 5.40
N GLU A 151 8.38 7.04 4.52
CA GLU A 151 9.45 8.05 4.57
C GLU A 151 9.51 8.72 5.95
N TRP A 152 8.36 9.15 6.49
CA TRP A 152 8.30 9.76 7.83
C TRP A 152 8.89 8.84 8.90
N PHE A 153 8.47 7.57 8.89
CA PHE A 153 8.93 6.59 9.88
C PHE A 153 10.43 6.31 9.77
N VAL A 154 10.93 6.08 8.55
CA VAL A 154 12.35 5.81 8.30
C VAL A 154 13.23 6.99 8.70
N ILE A 155 12.85 8.21 8.30
CA ILE A 155 13.68 9.41 8.57
C ILE A 155 13.59 9.87 10.02
N ARG A 156 12.41 9.73 10.66
CA ARG A 156 12.18 10.29 12.01
C ARG A 156 12.21 9.26 13.13
N HIS A 157 12.20 7.98 12.79
CA HIS A 157 12.09 6.86 13.74
C HIS A 157 10.89 6.99 14.70
N GLN A 158 9.81 7.62 14.22
CA GLN A 158 8.60 7.88 14.98
C GLN A 158 7.37 7.46 14.17
N PRO A 159 6.33 6.91 14.81
CA PRO A 159 5.08 6.59 14.14
C PRO A 159 4.49 7.81 13.41
N VAL A 160 3.98 7.58 12.20
CA VAL A 160 3.30 8.64 11.45
C VAL A 160 1.98 8.99 12.14
N PRO A 161 1.68 10.29 12.36
CA PRO A 161 0.39 10.69 12.91
C PRO A 161 -0.77 10.29 11.99
N LYS A 162 -1.89 9.91 12.59
CA LYS A 162 -3.07 9.54 11.81
C LYS A 162 -3.57 10.74 11.00
N ASN A 163 -3.86 10.49 9.70
CA ASN A 163 -4.23 11.51 8.71
C ASN A 163 -3.17 12.62 8.51
N ALA A 164 -1.89 12.38 8.79
CA ALA A 164 -0.80 13.37 8.70
C ALA A 164 -0.75 14.15 7.38
N PHE A 165 -1.17 13.52 6.28
CA PHE A 165 -1.15 14.12 4.93
C PHE A 165 -2.56 14.43 4.40
N GLY A 166 -3.50 14.67 5.34
CA GLY A 166 -4.89 14.94 5.05
C GLY A 166 -5.79 13.69 5.08
N THR A 167 -7.09 13.91 5.09
CA THR A 167 -8.08 12.83 5.16
C THR A 167 -8.30 12.17 3.79
N HIS A 168 -8.73 10.92 3.82
CA HIS A 168 -9.09 10.14 2.64
C HIS A 168 -10.53 9.64 2.73
N PRO A 169 -11.38 9.79 1.69
CA PRO A 169 -12.80 9.48 1.78
C PRO A 169 -13.13 8.02 2.09
N TRP A 170 -12.21 7.10 1.78
CA TRP A 170 -12.42 5.65 2.01
C TRP A 170 -11.79 5.15 3.31
N PHE A 171 -10.68 5.74 3.75
CA PHE A 171 -9.83 5.12 4.76
C PHE A 171 -9.70 5.94 6.07
N SER A 172 -10.05 7.24 6.04
CA SER A 172 -10.10 8.04 7.27
C SER A 172 -11.39 7.79 8.05
N ALA A 173 -11.35 8.04 9.35
CA ALA A 173 -12.55 8.01 10.18
C ALA A 173 -13.63 8.94 9.62
N ARG A 174 -14.85 8.48 9.56
CA ARG A 174 -15.99 9.32 9.19
C ARG A 174 -16.23 10.32 10.33
N LYS A 175 -16.36 11.61 10.00
CA LYS A 175 -16.86 12.58 10.97
C LYS A 175 -18.25 12.12 11.41
N SER A 176 -18.46 11.88 12.70
CA SER A 176 -19.81 11.72 13.23
C SER A 176 -20.62 12.98 12.87
N PRO A 177 -21.85 12.86 12.39
CA PRO A 177 -22.70 14.02 12.26
C PRO A 177 -22.79 14.67 13.65
N SER A 178 -22.44 15.94 13.75
CA SER A 178 -22.68 16.74 14.97
C SER A 178 -24.17 16.72 15.26
N ARG A 179 -24.55 16.17 16.40
CA ARG A 179 -25.92 16.28 16.92
C ARG A 179 -26.19 17.75 17.26
#